data_a76321f9a011b69518ce3287dd8b4f20
#
_entry.id   a76321f9a011b69518ce3287dd8b4f20
#
_cell.length_a   1.000
_cell.length_b   1.000
_cell.length_c   1.000
_cell.angle_alpha   90.00
_cell.angle_beta   90.00
_cell.angle_gamma   90.00
#
_symmetry.space_group_name_H-M   'P 1'
#
loop_
_entity.id
_entity.type
_entity.pdbx_description
1 polymer ?
#
loop_
_entity_poly.entity_id
_entity_poly.type
_entity_poly.pdbx_seq_one_letter_code
_entity_poly.pdbx_strand_id
1 'polypeptide(L)'
;KLPVPHGETKTCSGMAWGYNPFIAEQSEYHSAYLAVAESVSKLVATGFSAKNAYLTFQEYFERLGADPTRWGRPMASLLGALDAQVELGVAAIGGKDSMSGSFENIDVPPTLVSFAVAAGNTDNVVSPEFKLPGSKLVLLSPAMRDGLLPNAGSLKLLWAQVETLIKEKKVLSAYTPSMGGLAEALFKMGLGNRLGVRFAPGFDAAKLFGYAYGSFVLELAEDIDVGTPIGETTARYVWELNGETADLAKVQEAYEAKLEPVLPYRTAEAAGPAQEAPALKYEALNRVAPKVGTAKPRVLIPVFPGTNCEYDSARAMERAGAEPEVFVINNLTPAHVAESVAAVKELIGRSQMIFLPGGFSGGDEPEGSAKFITAFFRNPAITEAVRGLLQKRDGLMLGICNGFQALIKLGLVPFGDIVETDDTCPTLTFNTIGRHQSMLVRTRVASNLSPWLQYTKPGDVHTVAVSHGEGRFVAGAETLDRLVKNGQIATQYVDLSGKPTMD
;
A
#
# COMPACT_ATOMS: atom_id res chain seq x y z
N LYS A 1 10.20 1.12 7.48
CA LYS A 1 10.99 1.94 8.42
C LYS A 1 10.11 3.03 9.00
N LEU A 2 10.36 3.42 10.25
CA LEU A 2 9.70 4.59 10.82
C LEU A 2 10.28 5.87 10.20
N PRO A 3 9.45 6.87 9.88
CA PRO A 3 9.93 8.16 9.43
C PRO A 3 10.63 8.89 10.59
N VAL A 4 11.81 9.44 10.30
CA VAL A 4 12.55 10.27 11.26
C VAL A 4 12.82 11.65 10.66
N PRO A 5 12.86 12.72 11.49
CA PRO A 5 13.09 14.08 10.99
C PRO A 5 14.41 14.22 10.23
N HIS A 6 15.46 13.59 10.75
CA HIS A 6 16.80 13.65 10.16
C HIS A 6 17.47 12.28 10.19
N GLY A 7 18.31 12.01 9.17
CA GLY A 7 19.05 10.75 9.05
C GLY A 7 18.18 9.56 8.64
N GLU A 8 18.65 8.37 8.97
CA GLU A 8 17.99 7.11 8.69
C GLU A 8 17.90 6.22 9.94
N THR A 9 16.92 5.35 9.98
CA THR A 9 16.75 4.37 11.05
C THR A 9 16.52 2.97 10.48
N LYS A 10 16.95 1.95 11.23
CA LYS A 10 16.57 0.56 11.00
C LYS A 10 15.30 0.17 11.76
N THR A 11 14.79 1.04 12.63
CA THR A 11 13.53 0.79 13.31
C THR A 11 12.39 0.79 12.30
N CYS A 12 11.54 -0.20 12.38
CA CYS A 12 10.34 -0.33 11.58
C CYS A 12 9.16 -0.76 12.44
N SER A 13 7.95 -0.53 11.96
CA SER A 13 6.74 -1.12 12.49
C SER A 13 6.25 -2.23 11.56
N GLY A 14 5.67 -3.27 12.15
CA GLY A 14 4.93 -4.30 11.45
C GLY A 14 3.49 -4.33 11.95
N MET A 15 2.56 -4.68 11.07
CA MET A 15 1.18 -4.93 11.40
C MET A 15 0.72 -6.19 10.70
N ALA A 16 -0.02 -7.03 11.41
CA ALA A 16 -0.67 -8.20 10.86
C ALA A 16 -2.10 -8.31 11.40
N TRP A 17 -2.94 -9.08 10.72
CA TRP A 17 -4.32 -9.26 11.12
C TRP A 17 -4.71 -10.74 11.13
N GLY A 18 -5.75 -11.06 11.90
CA GLY A 18 -6.36 -12.39 11.94
C GLY A 18 -7.88 -12.29 11.99
N TYR A 19 -8.54 -13.16 11.24
CA TYR A 19 -10.01 -13.35 11.24
C TYR A 19 -10.38 -14.51 10.32
N ASN A 20 -11.41 -15.29 10.72
CA ASN A 20 -11.99 -16.32 9.89
C ASN A 20 -13.52 -16.31 10.01
N PRO A 21 -14.26 -15.87 8.97
CA PRO A 21 -15.71 -15.79 8.99
C PRO A 21 -16.38 -17.16 9.18
N PHE A 22 -15.82 -18.23 8.64
CA PHE A 22 -16.42 -19.58 8.74
C PHE A 22 -16.37 -20.14 10.16
N ILE A 23 -15.34 -19.81 10.94
CA ILE A 23 -15.29 -20.15 12.36
C ILE A 23 -16.22 -19.22 13.13
N ALA A 24 -16.27 -17.93 12.78
CA ALA A 24 -17.12 -16.96 13.46
C ALA A 24 -18.60 -17.30 13.37
N GLU A 25 -19.07 -17.83 12.25
CA GLU A 25 -20.45 -18.32 12.08
C GLU A 25 -20.78 -19.54 12.94
N GLN A 26 -19.77 -20.30 13.38
CA GLN A 26 -19.94 -21.48 14.22
C GLN A 26 -19.71 -21.18 15.71
N SER A 27 -18.76 -20.31 16.01
CA SER A 27 -18.41 -19.91 17.37
C SER A 27 -17.63 -18.58 17.33
N GLU A 28 -18.27 -17.53 17.72
CA GLU A 28 -17.70 -16.18 17.86
C GLU A 28 -16.53 -16.18 18.84
N TYR A 29 -16.63 -16.94 19.94
CA TYR A 29 -15.56 -17.08 20.93
C TYR A 29 -14.27 -17.67 20.33
N HIS A 30 -14.38 -18.81 19.64
CA HIS A 30 -13.22 -19.47 19.04
C HIS A 30 -12.61 -18.64 17.92
N SER A 31 -13.45 -18.00 17.10
CA SER A 31 -12.99 -17.10 16.04
C SER A 31 -12.17 -15.94 16.59
N ALA A 32 -12.64 -15.29 17.64
CA ALA A 32 -11.96 -14.15 18.26
C ALA A 32 -10.64 -14.56 18.95
N TYR A 33 -10.62 -15.70 19.65
CA TYR A 33 -9.40 -16.26 20.23
C TYR A 33 -8.34 -16.53 19.14
N LEU A 34 -8.76 -17.21 18.06
CA LEU A 34 -7.87 -17.52 16.93
C LEU A 34 -7.43 -16.28 16.16
N ALA A 35 -8.29 -15.25 16.05
CA ALA A 35 -7.90 -13.99 15.43
C ALA A 35 -6.71 -13.34 16.15
N VAL A 36 -6.68 -13.38 17.48
CA VAL A 36 -5.54 -12.90 18.28
C VAL A 36 -4.32 -13.79 18.04
N ALA A 37 -4.45 -15.11 18.15
CA ALA A 37 -3.34 -16.05 17.93
C ALA A 37 -2.74 -15.91 16.52
N GLU A 38 -3.58 -15.75 15.50
CA GLU A 38 -3.18 -15.59 14.10
C GLU A 38 -2.43 -14.27 13.87
N SER A 39 -2.99 -13.14 14.32
CA SER A 39 -2.38 -11.83 14.09
C SER A 39 -0.98 -11.73 14.72
N VAL A 40 -0.80 -12.25 15.93
CA VAL A 40 0.51 -12.27 16.60
C VAL A 40 1.45 -13.25 15.91
N SER A 41 0.99 -14.45 15.54
CA SER A 41 1.82 -15.43 14.80
C SER A 41 2.31 -14.88 13.46
N LYS A 42 1.47 -14.15 12.72
CA LYS A 42 1.87 -13.46 11.48
C LYS A 42 2.95 -12.41 11.73
N LEU A 43 2.88 -11.64 12.81
CA LEU A 43 3.96 -10.71 13.17
C LEU A 43 5.26 -11.44 13.44
N VAL A 44 5.21 -12.54 14.19
CA VAL A 44 6.40 -13.37 14.48
C VAL A 44 6.99 -13.95 13.19
N ALA A 45 6.14 -14.45 12.28
CA ALA A 45 6.58 -14.96 10.97
C ALA A 45 7.30 -13.90 10.14
N THR A 46 6.99 -12.62 10.32
CA THR A 46 7.65 -11.51 9.63
C THR A 46 8.87 -10.95 10.38
N GLY A 47 9.27 -11.56 11.51
CA GLY A 47 10.50 -11.21 12.25
C GLY A 47 10.31 -10.21 13.38
N PHE A 48 9.06 -9.96 13.81
CA PHE A 48 8.78 -9.14 14.99
C PHE A 48 8.64 -10.00 16.25
N SER A 49 8.86 -9.37 17.41
CA SER A 49 8.73 -10.07 18.70
C SER A 49 7.29 -10.03 19.20
N ALA A 50 6.75 -11.18 19.58
CA ALA A 50 5.45 -11.27 20.22
C ALA A 50 5.40 -10.49 21.55
N LYS A 51 6.52 -10.35 22.25
CA LYS A 51 6.62 -9.60 23.53
C LYS A 51 6.38 -8.11 23.36
N ASN A 52 6.59 -7.58 22.16
CA ASN A 52 6.42 -6.16 21.86
C ASN A 52 5.12 -5.90 21.08
N ALA A 53 4.26 -6.92 20.93
CA ALA A 53 3.01 -6.79 20.22
C ALA A 53 1.94 -6.11 21.07
N TYR A 54 1.24 -5.17 20.47
CA TYR A 54 0.02 -4.59 20.96
C TYR A 54 -1.10 -4.89 19.98
N LEU A 55 -2.33 -5.01 20.49
CA LEU A 55 -3.49 -5.32 19.68
C LEU A 55 -4.41 -4.12 19.53
N THR A 56 -5.13 -4.09 18.41
CA THR A 56 -6.33 -3.27 18.24
C THR A 56 -7.39 -4.11 17.56
N PHE A 57 -8.65 -3.99 18.00
CA PHE A 57 -9.74 -4.79 17.47
C PHE A 57 -10.68 -3.96 16.61
N GLN A 58 -11.15 -4.55 15.53
CA GLN A 58 -12.25 -4.03 14.75
C GLN A 58 -13.40 -5.01 14.82
N GLU A 59 -14.51 -4.58 15.42
CA GLU A 59 -15.73 -5.36 15.48
C GLU A 59 -16.77 -4.83 14.50
N TYR A 60 -17.50 -5.76 13.85
CA TYR A 60 -18.60 -5.43 12.97
C TYR A 60 -19.66 -6.52 13.06
N PHE A 61 -20.83 -6.15 13.59
CA PHE A 61 -21.95 -7.06 13.80
C PHE A 61 -23.22 -6.51 13.16
N GLU A 62 -24.20 -7.37 13.01
CA GLU A 62 -25.55 -7.00 12.60
C GLU A 62 -26.19 -6.01 13.59
N ARG A 63 -27.30 -5.41 13.18
CA ARG A 63 -28.10 -4.56 14.08
C ARG A 63 -28.66 -5.42 15.22
N LEU A 64 -28.32 -5.09 16.46
CA LEU A 64 -28.63 -5.90 17.63
C LEU A 64 -30.10 -5.81 18.03
N GLY A 65 -30.72 -4.63 17.91
CA GLY A 65 -32.11 -4.41 18.28
C GLY A 65 -32.39 -4.78 19.74
N ALA A 66 -33.55 -5.40 19.98
CA ALA A 66 -33.96 -5.89 21.30
C ALA A 66 -33.74 -7.41 21.47
N ASP A 67 -33.12 -8.09 20.55
CA ASP A 67 -32.87 -9.52 20.59
C ASP A 67 -31.62 -9.84 21.44
N PRO A 68 -31.78 -10.50 22.60
CA PRO A 68 -30.66 -10.82 23.47
C PRO A 68 -29.67 -11.81 22.82
N THR A 69 -30.08 -12.63 21.87
CA THR A 69 -29.19 -13.55 21.14
C THR A 69 -28.20 -12.75 20.29
N ARG A 70 -28.67 -11.71 19.63
CA ARG A 70 -27.80 -10.81 18.84
C ARG A 70 -26.79 -10.07 19.72
N TRP A 71 -27.18 -9.69 20.94
CA TRP A 71 -26.25 -9.10 21.93
C TRP A 71 -25.24 -10.12 22.47
N GLY A 72 -25.59 -11.40 22.50
CA GLY A 72 -24.69 -12.48 22.93
C GLY A 72 -23.50 -12.69 22.01
N ARG A 73 -23.61 -12.39 20.70
CA ARG A 73 -22.54 -12.59 19.71
C ARG A 73 -21.32 -11.71 19.94
N PRO A 74 -21.43 -10.36 20.00
CA PRO A 74 -20.28 -9.52 20.33
C PRO A 74 -19.71 -9.84 21.73
N MET A 75 -20.56 -10.19 22.71
CA MET A 75 -20.08 -10.61 24.02
C MET A 75 -19.23 -11.87 23.95
N ALA A 76 -19.64 -12.87 23.20
CA ALA A 76 -18.87 -14.12 23.01
C ALA A 76 -17.54 -13.86 22.30
N SER A 77 -17.51 -12.97 21.29
CA SER A 77 -16.27 -12.53 20.64
C SER A 77 -15.34 -11.84 21.62
N LEU A 78 -15.83 -10.90 22.40
CA LEU A 78 -15.04 -10.18 23.41
C LEU A 78 -14.45 -11.12 24.46
N LEU A 79 -15.22 -12.13 24.93
CA LEU A 79 -14.71 -13.14 25.86
C LEU A 79 -13.59 -13.96 25.26
N GLY A 80 -13.73 -14.41 24.00
CA GLY A 80 -12.67 -15.14 23.30
C GLY A 80 -11.41 -14.31 23.12
N ALA A 81 -11.56 -13.04 22.75
CA ALA A 81 -10.43 -12.11 22.63
C ALA A 81 -9.79 -11.80 23.99
N LEU A 82 -10.57 -11.68 25.06
CA LEU A 82 -10.06 -11.46 26.41
C LEU A 82 -9.23 -12.66 26.90
N ASP A 83 -9.77 -13.87 26.77
CA ASP A 83 -9.05 -15.07 27.18
C ASP A 83 -7.74 -15.24 26.41
N ALA A 84 -7.74 -14.97 25.09
CA ALA A 84 -6.54 -14.99 24.29
C ALA A 84 -5.50 -13.97 24.77
N GLN A 85 -5.91 -12.74 25.11
CA GLN A 85 -5.02 -11.71 25.63
C GLN A 85 -4.38 -12.12 26.96
N VAL A 86 -5.18 -12.63 27.88
CA VAL A 86 -4.72 -13.07 29.20
C VAL A 86 -3.77 -14.27 29.09
N GLU A 87 -4.16 -15.29 28.34
CA GLU A 87 -3.37 -16.52 28.21
C GLU A 87 -2.07 -16.31 27.43
N LEU A 88 -2.11 -15.51 26.35
CA LEU A 88 -0.96 -15.25 25.50
C LEU A 88 -0.06 -14.11 26.01
N GLY A 89 -0.55 -13.27 26.92
CA GLY A 89 0.19 -12.17 27.51
C GLY A 89 0.38 -10.99 26.53
N VAL A 90 -0.62 -10.73 25.70
CA VAL A 90 -0.68 -9.58 24.77
C VAL A 90 -1.86 -8.69 25.14
N ALA A 91 -1.80 -7.40 24.85
CA ALA A 91 -2.84 -6.47 25.28
C ALA A 91 -3.38 -5.62 24.12
N ALA A 92 -4.70 -5.47 24.08
CA ALA A 92 -5.33 -4.49 23.21
C ALA A 92 -5.19 -3.08 23.80
N ILE A 93 -4.79 -2.14 22.96
CA ILE A 93 -4.65 -0.72 23.31
C ILE A 93 -5.85 0.12 22.87
N GLY A 94 -6.78 -0.47 22.13
CA GLY A 94 -7.98 0.18 21.64
C GLY A 94 -8.66 -0.66 20.58
N GLY A 95 -9.62 -0.04 19.92
CA GLY A 95 -10.40 -0.67 18.87
C GLY A 95 -11.57 0.19 18.45
N LYS A 96 -12.42 -0.37 17.58
CA LYS A 96 -13.64 0.23 17.08
C LYS A 96 -14.68 -0.86 16.92
N ASP A 97 -15.86 -0.62 17.41
CA ASP A 97 -17.02 -1.48 17.21
C ASP A 97 -18.10 -0.79 16.36
N SER A 98 -18.89 -1.58 15.67
CA SER A 98 -20.05 -1.12 14.92
C SER A 98 -21.09 -2.22 14.83
N MET A 99 -22.33 -1.87 15.18
CA MET A 99 -23.50 -2.77 15.15
C MET A 99 -24.48 -2.32 14.06
N SER A 100 -23.95 -2.02 12.87
CA SER A 100 -24.73 -1.51 11.72
C SER A 100 -24.71 -2.44 10.51
N GLY A 101 -24.21 -3.66 10.67
CA GLY A 101 -23.98 -4.62 9.60
C GLY A 101 -25.21 -5.38 9.12
N SER A 102 -26.38 -4.72 9.06
CA SER A 102 -27.60 -5.26 8.47
C SER A 102 -28.06 -4.40 7.31
N PHE A 103 -28.32 -5.03 6.17
CA PHE A 103 -28.87 -4.39 4.99
C PHE A 103 -30.00 -5.26 4.42
N GLU A 104 -31.23 -4.71 4.41
CA GLU A 104 -32.44 -5.47 4.07
C GLU A 104 -32.57 -6.76 4.89
N ASN A 105 -32.46 -7.92 4.25
CA ASN A 105 -32.50 -9.26 4.84
C ASN A 105 -31.12 -9.92 4.97
N ILE A 106 -30.04 -9.17 4.78
CA ILE A 106 -28.67 -9.67 4.88
C ILE A 106 -28.02 -9.11 6.15
N ASP A 107 -27.49 -9.99 6.98
CA ASP A 107 -26.64 -9.65 8.12
C ASP A 107 -25.17 -10.03 7.80
N VAL A 108 -24.24 -9.19 8.23
CA VAL A 108 -22.81 -9.56 8.14
C VAL A 108 -22.47 -10.73 9.05
N PRO A 109 -21.51 -11.58 8.70
CA PRO A 109 -21.00 -12.59 9.63
C PRO A 109 -20.49 -11.90 10.91
N PRO A 110 -20.61 -12.57 12.08
CA PRO A 110 -20.00 -12.08 13.31
C PRO A 110 -18.52 -11.78 13.08
N THR A 111 -18.10 -10.54 13.28
CA THR A 111 -16.74 -10.11 12.90
C THR A 111 -16.02 -9.49 14.08
N LEU A 112 -14.92 -10.12 14.52
CA LEU A 112 -13.87 -9.51 15.32
C LEU A 112 -12.54 -9.76 14.61
N VAL A 113 -11.96 -8.69 14.03
CA VAL A 113 -10.62 -8.72 13.43
C VAL A 113 -9.63 -8.26 14.49
N SER A 114 -8.62 -9.08 14.76
CA SER A 114 -7.47 -8.67 15.57
C SER A 114 -6.37 -8.11 14.66
N PHE A 115 -5.92 -6.91 14.94
CA PHE A 115 -4.71 -6.35 14.36
C PHE A 115 -3.62 -6.35 15.43
N ALA A 116 -2.48 -6.99 15.14
CA ALA A 116 -1.31 -6.96 15.99
C ALA A 116 -0.26 -6.02 15.39
N VAL A 117 0.29 -5.13 16.21
CA VAL A 117 1.28 -4.13 15.81
C VAL A 117 2.50 -4.25 16.71
N ALA A 118 3.70 -4.22 16.14
CA ALA A 118 4.95 -4.21 16.89
C ALA A 118 6.01 -3.33 16.22
N ALA A 119 6.89 -2.77 17.03
CA ALA A 119 8.14 -2.17 16.55
C ALA A 119 9.24 -3.24 16.46
N GLY A 120 10.10 -3.13 15.45
CA GLY A 120 11.18 -4.08 15.20
C GLY A 120 12.35 -3.45 14.47
N ASN A 121 13.20 -4.30 13.92
CA ASN A 121 14.37 -3.90 13.14
C ASN A 121 14.31 -4.50 11.74
N THR A 122 14.55 -3.67 10.73
CA THR A 122 14.54 -4.09 9.32
C THR A 122 15.48 -5.24 9.00
N ASP A 123 16.56 -5.41 9.79
CA ASP A 123 17.51 -6.52 9.59
C ASP A 123 16.89 -7.89 9.90
N ASN A 124 15.78 -7.93 10.65
CA ASN A 124 15.08 -9.16 11.01
C ASN A 124 13.81 -9.41 10.20
N VAL A 125 13.46 -8.49 9.30
CA VAL A 125 12.24 -8.64 8.48
C VAL A 125 12.44 -9.80 7.50
N VAL A 126 11.47 -10.71 7.48
CA VAL A 126 11.38 -11.86 6.59
C VAL A 126 10.05 -11.77 5.83
N SER A 127 10.10 -11.97 4.53
CA SER A 127 8.90 -12.01 3.68
C SER A 127 8.48 -13.46 3.40
N PRO A 128 7.19 -13.69 3.07
CA PRO A 128 6.63 -15.03 3.06
C PRO A 128 6.98 -15.88 1.83
N GLU A 129 7.35 -15.27 0.69
CA GLU A 129 7.61 -16.02 -0.54
C GLU A 129 8.87 -16.89 -0.44
N PHE A 130 8.85 -18.09 -1.01
CA PHE A 130 10.04 -18.95 -1.12
C PHE A 130 11.17 -18.24 -1.87
N LYS A 131 12.41 -18.40 -1.40
CA LYS A 131 13.58 -17.67 -1.92
C LYS A 131 14.41 -18.49 -2.91
N LEU A 132 14.69 -19.73 -2.58
CA LEU A 132 15.65 -20.56 -3.31
C LEU A 132 15.08 -21.94 -3.60
N PRO A 133 15.34 -22.55 -4.77
CA PRO A 133 15.06 -23.96 -5.00
C PRO A 133 16.03 -24.85 -4.23
N GLY A 134 15.56 -25.98 -3.70
CA GLY A 134 16.34 -26.94 -2.91
C GLY A 134 16.39 -26.62 -1.41
N SER A 135 15.69 -25.59 -0.95
CA SER A 135 15.62 -25.28 0.48
C SER A 135 14.70 -26.26 1.20
N LYS A 136 15.11 -26.72 2.38
CA LYS A 136 14.29 -27.57 3.27
C LYS A 136 13.09 -26.79 3.81
N LEU A 137 11.92 -27.43 3.76
CA LEU A 137 10.66 -26.92 4.30
C LEU A 137 10.25 -27.71 5.51
N VAL A 138 9.90 -27.01 6.59
CA VAL A 138 9.47 -27.63 7.85
C VAL A 138 8.19 -26.98 8.38
N LEU A 139 7.39 -27.77 9.09
CA LEU A 139 6.22 -27.33 9.84
C LEU A 139 6.53 -27.36 11.33
N LEU A 140 6.38 -26.24 12.00
CA LEU A 140 6.39 -26.15 13.46
C LEU A 140 4.97 -25.92 13.93
N SER A 141 4.49 -26.74 14.89
CA SER A 141 3.12 -26.63 15.39
C SER A 141 3.10 -26.59 16.91
N PRO A 142 2.24 -25.78 17.52
CA PRO A 142 2.03 -25.81 18.96
C PRO A 142 1.23 -27.07 19.34
N ALA A 143 1.28 -27.46 20.60
CA ALA A 143 0.30 -28.40 21.13
C ALA A 143 -1.10 -27.78 21.09
N MET A 144 -2.11 -28.59 20.80
CA MET A 144 -3.51 -28.14 20.77
C MET A 144 -4.18 -28.40 22.12
N ARG A 145 -5.10 -27.51 22.52
CA ARG A 145 -5.87 -27.63 23.77
C ARG A 145 -7.10 -28.54 23.59
N ASP A 146 -7.86 -28.30 22.50
CA ASP A 146 -9.16 -28.94 22.27
C ASP A 146 -9.41 -29.33 20.80
N GLY A 147 -8.35 -29.52 20.04
CA GLY A 147 -8.41 -29.82 18.61
C GLY A 147 -8.48 -28.59 17.70
N LEU A 148 -8.91 -27.43 18.19
CA LEU A 148 -8.99 -26.18 17.42
C LEU A 148 -8.12 -25.07 18.00
N LEU A 149 -8.16 -24.86 19.32
CA LEU A 149 -7.37 -23.82 19.97
C LEU A 149 -5.96 -24.30 20.32
N PRO A 150 -4.92 -23.52 20.05
CA PRO A 150 -3.58 -23.84 20.49
C PRO A 150 -3.43 -23.71 22.02
N ASN A 151 -2.64 -24.56 22.63
CA ASN A 151 -2.21 -24.36 24.01
C ASN A 151 -1.33 -23.13 24.11
N ALA A 152 -1.72 -22.17 24.92
CA ALA A 152 -1.07 -20.86 25.02
C ALA A 152 0.40 -20.94 25.44
N GLY A 153 0.75 -21.84 26.36
CA GLY A 153 2.13 -22.05 26.79
C GLY A 153 2.99 -22.57 25.65
N SER A 154 2.51 -23.59 24.94
CA SER A 154 3.18 -24.15 23.76
C SER A 154 3.34 -23.13 22.64
N LEU A 155 2.31 -22.32 22.37
CA LEU A 155 2.34 -21.28 21.33
C LEU A 155 3.37 -20.18 21.65
N LYS A 156 3.42 -19.72 22.91
CA LYS A 156 4.44 -18.74 23.34
C LYS A 156 5.87 -19.24 23.19
N LEU A 157 6.13 -20.51 23.52
CA LEU A 157 7.43 -21.13 23.31
C LEU A 157 7.78 -21.22 21.83
N LEU A 158 6.82 -21.58 20.99
CA LEU A 158 6.98 -21.64 19.55
C LEU A 158 7.28 -20.26 18.93
N TRP A 159 6.59 -19.21 19.36
CA TRP A 159 6.89 -17.83 18.94
C TRP A 159 8.35 -17.45 19.26
N ALA A 160 8.80 -17.76 20.48
CA ALA A 160 10.18 -17.47 20.88
C ALA A 160 11.20 -18.27 20.06
N GLN A 161 10.90 -19.53 19.72
CA GLN A 161 11.74 -20.36 18.87
C GLN A 161 11.85 -19.79 17.45
N VAL A 162 10.73 -19.44 16.82
CA VAL A 162 10.70 -18.87 15.45
C VAL A 162 11.42 -17.52 15.42
N GLU A 163 11.17 -16.65 16.41
CA GLU A 163 11.88 -15.37 16.55
C GLU A 163 13.40 -15.57 16.64
N THR A 164 13.86 -16.56 17.39
CA THR A 164 15.28 -16.89 17.52
C THR A 164 15.87 -17.37 16.19
N LEU A 165 15.21 -18.30 15.50
CA LEU A 165 15.66 -18.81 14.20
C LEU A 165 15.78 -17.70 13.15
N ILE A 166 14.83 -16.75 13.13
CA ILE A 166 14.87 -15.60 12.21
C ILE A 166 16.05 -14.67 12.56
N LYS A 167 16.26 -14.34 13.84
CA LYS A 167 17.38 -13.50 14.28
C LYS A 167 18.75 -14.12 13.97
N GLU A 168 18.87 -15.44 14.08
CA GLU A 168 20.05 -16.20 13.72
C GLU A 168 20.24 -16.39 12.21
N LYS A 169 19.33 -15.83 11.37
CA LYS A 169 19.34 -15.94 9.90
C LYS A 169 19.21 -17.38 9.38
N LYS A 170 18.63 -18.27 10.16
CA LYS A 170 18.36 -19.66 9.79
C LYS A 170 17.10 -19.86 8.98
N VAL A 171 16.28 -18.80 8.81
CA VAL A 171 15.02 -18.79 8.07
C VAL A 171 15.11 -17.85 6.88
N LEU A 172 14.83 -18.35 5.68
CA LEU A 172 14.75 -17.56 4.45
C LEU A 172 13.36 -16.96 4.28
N SER A 173 12.31 -17.74 4.51
CA SER A 173 10.94 -17.32 4.47
C SER A 173 10.09 -18.01 5.52
N ALA A 174 9.02 -17.35 5.98
CA ALA A 174 8.11 -17.91 6.99
C ALA A 174 6.66 -17.50 6.70
N TYR A 175 5.74 -18.42 6.96
CA TYR A 175 4.31 -18.20 6.83
C TYR A 175 3.55 -18.93 7.94
N THR A 176 2.40 -18.43 8.34
CA THR A 176 1.53 -19.09 9.32
C THR A 176 0.25 -19.57 8.63
N PRO A 177 0.01 -20.89 8.58
CA PRO A 177 -1.23 -21.45 8.03
C PRO A 177 -2.46 -20.93 8.79
N SER A 178 -3.53 -20.62 8.06
CA SER A 178 -4.78 -20.13 8.61
C SER A 178 -5.98 -20.83 7.97
N MET A 179 -6.90 -20.10 7.40
CA MET A 179 -8.18 -20.58 6.87
C MET A 179 -8.04 -21.71 5.83
N GLY A 180 -7.08 -21.62 4.93
CA GLY A 180 -6.82 -22.63 3.89
C GLY A 180 -5.81 -23.70 4.29
N GLY A 181 -5.35 -23.71 5.54
CA GLY A 181 -4.42 -24.69 6.05
C GLY A 181 -3.04 -24.64 5.42
N LEU A 182 -2.33 -25.78 5.47
CA LEU A 182 -0.98 -25.89 4.93
C LEU A 182 -0.95 -25.75 3.39
N ALA A 183 -2.00 -26.20 2.70
CA ALA A 183 -2.10 -26.06 1.25
C ALA A 183 -2.09 -24.59 0.83
N GLU A 184 -2.91 -23.74 1.46
CA GLU A 184 -2.91 -22.31 1.18
C GLU A 184 -1.55 -21.67 1.49
N ALA A 185 -0.95 -22.03 2.62
CA ALA A 185 0.34 -21.50 3.04
C ALA A 185 1.43 -21.79 1.98
N LEU A 186 1.60 -23.06 1.61
CA LEU A 186 2.59 -23.48 0.63
C LEU A 186 2.35 -22.88 -0.77
N PHE A 187 1.07 -22.79 -1.18
CA PHE A 187 0.70 -22.16 -2.44
C PHE A 187 1.08 -20.67 -2.44
N LYS A 188 0.69 -19.92 -1.41
CA LYS A 188 1.00 -18.48 -1.29
C LYS A 188 2.49 -18.21 -1.20
N MET A 189 3.24 -19.06 -0.48
CA MET A 189 4.71 -18.95 -0.43
C MET A 189 5.35 -19.22 -1.81
N GLY A 190 4.74 -20.06 -2.64
CA GLY A 190 5.23 -20.37 -3.99
C GLY A 190 4.95 -19.26 -5.03
N LEU A 191 3.93 -18.41 -4.82
CA LEU A 191 3.44 -17.44 -5.81
C LEU A 191 4.52 -16.43 -6.23
N GLY A 192 5.22 -15.81 -5.27
CA GLY A 192 6.08 -14.65 -5.51
C GLY A 192 7.22 -14.93 -6.48
N ASN A 193 7.96 -16.00 -6.26
CA ASN A 193 9.12 -16.40 -7.06
C ASN A 193 8.83 -17.60 -7.98
N ARG A 194 7.57 -18.05 -8.06
CA ARG A 194 7.11 -19.20 -8.88
C ARG A 194 7.90 -20.48 -8.58
N LEU A 195 8.13 -20.74 -7.29
CA LEU A 195 8.78 -21.95 -6.81
C LEU A 195 7.72 -22.99 -6.41
N GLY A 196 8.01 -24.26 -6.70
CA GLY A 196 7.16 -25.38 -6.30
C GLY A 196 7.63 -26.06 -5.03
N VAL A 197 7.01 -27.19 -4.70
CA VAL A 197 7.33 -28.02 -3.54
C VAL A 197 7.42 -29.49 -3.98
N ARG A 198 8.52 -30.15 -3.62
CA ARG A 198 8.60 -31.61 -3.59
C ARG A 198 8.40 -32.04 -2.15
N PHE A 199 7.32 -32.75 -1.91
CA PHE A 199 7.00 -33.24 -0.57
C PHE A 199 7.92 -34.37 -0.14
N ALA A 200 8.16 -34.48 1.15
CA ALA A 200 8.95 -35.57 1.73
C ALA A 200 8.28 -36.93 1.42
N PRO A 201 9.07 -38.00 1.25
CA PRO A 201 8.53 -39.35 1.04
C PRO A 201 7.55 -39.74 2.16
N GLY A 202 6.36 -40.20 1.78
CA GLY A 202 5.32 -40.60 2.73
C GLY A 202 4.59 -39.44 3.42
N PHE A 203 4.74 -38.20 2.93
CA PHE A 203 3.93 -37.10 3.42
C PHE A 203 2.43 -37.37 3.22
N ASP A 204 1.68 -37.23 4.28
CA ASP A 204 0.23 -37.45 4.27
C ASP A 204 -0.51 -36.23 3.68
N ALA A 205 -1.12 -36.44 2.49
CA ALA A 205 -1.90 -35.40 1.79
C ALA A 205 -3.06 -34.84 2.63
N ALA A 206 -3.63 -35.61 3.54
CA ALA A 206 -4.72 -35.13 4.40
C ALA A 206 -4.28 -33.97 5.32
N LYS A 207 -2.99 -33.87 5.66
CA LYS A 207 -2.42 -32.79 6.44
C LYS A 207 -2.37 -31.43 5.70
N LEU A 208 -2.57 -31.43 4.39
CA LEU A 208 -2.62 -30.19 3.59
C LEU A 208 -3.87 -29.37 3.90
N PHE A 209 -4.96 -30.03 4.23
CA PHE A 209 -6.27 -29.42 4.39
C PHE A 209 -6.70 -29.51 5.85
N GLY A 210 -7.13 -28.40 6.37
CA GLY A 210 -7.56 -28.28 7.76
C GLY A 210 -6.90 -27.09 8.45
N TYR A 211 -7.49 -26.64 9.53
CA TYR A 211 -6.97 -25.51 10.29
C TYR A 211 -5.69 -25.89 11.03
N ALA A 212 -4.69 -25.02 10.94
CA ALA A 212 -3.40 -25.21 11.61
C ALA A 212 -2.94 -23.91 12.29
N TYR A 213 -3.85 -23.24 12.98
CA TYR A 213 -3.60 -21.98 13.66
C TYR A 213 -2.47 -22.07 14.68
N GLY A 214 -1.61 -21.03 14.67
CA GLY A 214 -0.43 -20.98 15.51
C GLY A 214 0.77 -21.77 15.00
N SER A 215 0.62 -22.55 13.91
CA SER A 215 1.73 -23.24 13.25
C SER A 215 2.51 -22.30 12.34
N PHE A 216 3.77 -22.69 12.00
CA PHE A 216 4.63 -21.98 11.08
C PHE A 216 5.19 -22.91 10.01
N VAL A 217 5.13 -22.48 8.76
CA VAL A 217 5.91 -23.06 7.67
C VAL A 217 7.16 -22.22 7.53
N LEU A 218 8.33 -22.87 7.62
CA LEU A 218 9.63 -22.22 7.46
C LEU A 218 10.38 -22.81 6.27
N GLU A 219 10.93 -21.95 5.43
CA GLU A 219 11.98 -22.25 4.48
C GLU A 219 13.32 -22.02 5.18
N LEU A 220 14.14 -23.04 5.30
CA LEU A 220 15.39 -22.99 6.06
C LEU A 220 16.57 -22.56 5.19
N ALA A 221 17.44 -21.73 5.74
CA ALA A 221 18.69 -21.29 5.11
C ALA A 221 19.79 -22.36 5.14
N GLU A 222 19.70 -23.29 6.08
CA GLU A 222 20.65 -24.38 6.28
C GLU A 222 19.92 -25.64 6.78
N ASP A 223 20.52 -26.80 6.64
CA ASP A 223 19.91 -28.04 7.10
C ASP A 223 20.10 -28.20 8.64
N ILE A 224 19.05 -27.80 9.36
CA ILE A 224 18.92 -27.94 10.80
C ILE A 224 17.79 -28.91 11.15
N ASP A 225 17.95 -29.59 12.27
CA ASP A 225 16.95 -30.51 12.81
C ASP A 225 15.93 -29.74 13.66
N VAL A 226 14.85 -29.27 12.98
CA VAL A 226 13.78 -28.50 13.62
C VAL A 226 12.45 -28.81 12.94
N GLY A 227 11.38 -28.93 13.72
CA GLY A 227 10.02 -29.13 13.23
C GLY A 227 9.80 -30.47 12.50
N THR A 228 8.66 -30.59 11.86
CA THR A 228 8.30 -31.75 11.03
C THR A 228 8.64 -31.45 9.57
N PRO A 229 9.43 -32.27 8.88
CA PRO A 229 9.74 -32.08 7.47
C PRO A 229 8.49 -32.12 6.61
N ILE A 230 8.33 -31.07 5.75
CA ILE A 230 7.30 -31.02 4.71
C ILE A 230 7.90 -31.54 3.39
N GLY A 231 9.13 -31.14 3.06
CA GLY A 231 9.80 -31.43 1.82
C GLY A 231 10.86 -30.38 1.49
N GLU A 232 11.01 -30.07 0.22
CA GLU A 232 11.95 -29.06 -0.28
C GLU A 232 11.31 -28.21 -1.39
N THR A 233 11.79 -26.99 -1.56
CA THR A 233 11.41 -26.12 -2.66
C THR A 233 11.99 -26.61 -3.99
N THR A 234 11.31 -26.37 -5.10
CA THR A 234 11.79 -26.71 -6.45
C THR A 234 11.72 -25.52 -7.40
N ALA A 235 12.61 -25.50 -8.41
CA ALA A 235 12.59 -24.48 -9.46
C ALA A 235 11.36 -24.59 -10.40
N ARG A 236 10.72 -25.74 -10.43
CA ARG A 236 9.48 -25.95 -11.20
C ARG A 236 8.29 -25.48 -10.38
N TYR A 237 7.39 -24.73 -10.98
CA TYR A 237 6.18 -24.23 -10.32
C TYR A 237 5.09 -25.30 -10.28
N VAL A 238 5.38 -26.38 -9.56
CA VAL A 238 4.52 -27.56 -9.38
C VAL A 238 4.63 -28.09 -7.95
N TRP A 239 3.64 -28.82 -7.49
CA TRP A 239 3.79 -29.71 -6.33
C TRP A 239 4.02 -31.13 -6.80
N GLU A 240 5.00 -31.80 -6.20
CA GLU A 240 5.31 -33.20 -6.42
C GLU A 240 5.04 -34.00 -5.12
N LEU A 241 4.00 -34.80 -5.11
CA LEU A 241 3.54 -35.56 -3.95
C LEU A 241 3.26 -37.01 -4.33
N ASN A 242 3.99 -37.96 -3.71
CA ASN A 242 3.78 -39.39 -3.86
C ASN A 242 3.72 -39.87 -5.35
N GLY A 243 4.50 -39.23 -6.21
CA GLY A 243 4.55 -39.52 -7.64
C GLY A 243 3.53 -38.79 -8.52
N GLU A 244 2.63 -38.05 -7.91
CA GLU A 244 1.69 -37.15 -8.61
C GLU A 244 2.25 -35.74 -8.68
N THR A 245 1.79 -34.98 -9.68
CA THR A 245 2.20 -33.60 -9.89
C THR A 245 0.98 -32.70 -10.04
N ALA A 246 0.92 -31.61 -9.26
CA ALA A 246 -0.08 -30.56 -9.42
C ALA A 246 0.56 -29.31 -10.03
N ASP A 247 -0.04 -28.81 -11.10
CA ASP A 247 0.39 -27.58 -11.79
C ASP A 247 -0.11 -26.35 -11.03
N LEU A 248 0.80 -25.59 -10.40
CA LEU A 248 0.47 -24.43 -9.60
C LEU A 248 -0.01 -23.23 -10.45
N ALA A 249 0.28 -23.18 -11.73
CA ALA A 249 -0.29 -22.15 -12.60
C ALA A 249 -1.81 -22.31 -12.75
N LYS A 250 -2.30 -23.56 -12.85
CA LYS A 250 -3.74 -23.84 -12.86
C LYS A 250 -4.39 -23.58 -11.50
N VAL A 251 -3.70 -23.89 -10.40
CA VAL A 251 -4.18 -23.59 -9.05
C VAL A 251 -4.29 -22.07 -8.86
N GLN A 252 -3.30 -21.30 -9.34
CA GLN A 252 -3.30 -19.85 -9.31
C GLN A 252 -4.48 -19.27 -10.10
N GLU A 253 -4.72 -19.76 -11.32
CA GLU A 253 -5.85 -19.33 -12.14
C GLU A 253 -7.19 -19.56 -11.41
N ALA A 254 -7.38 -20.74 -10.82
CA ALA A 254 -8.60 -21.03 -10.03
C ALA A 254 -8.74 -20.16 -8.79
N TYR A 255 -7.64 -19.87 -8.10
CA TYR A 255 -7.62 -19.01 -6.91
C TYR A 255 -7.99 -17.55 -7.28
N GLU A 256 -7.39 -17.02 -8.32
CA GLU A 256 -7.61 -15.64 -8.78
C GLU A 256 -9.02 -15.46 -9.37
N ALA A 257 -9.53 -16.44 -10.10
CA ALA A 257 -10.86 -16.40 -10.71
C ALA A 257 -12.01 -16.33 -9.68
N LYS A 258 -11.77 -16.70 -8.40
CA LYS A 258 -12.83 -16.80 -7.39
C LYS A 258 -13.54 -15.46 -7.12
N LEU A 259 -12.79 -14.37 -7.05
CA LEU A 259 -13.33 -13.04 -6.78
C LEU A 259 -13.44 -12.15 -8.02
N GLU A 260 -12.85 -12.55 -9.15
CA GLU A 260 -12.81 -11.76 -10.38
C GLU A 260 -14.21 -11.28 -10.85
N PRO A 261 -15.30 -12.07 -10.75
CA PRO A 261 -16.63 -11.63 -11.17
C PRO A 261 -17.22 -10.48 -10.34
N VAL A 262 -16.81 -10.34 -9.07
CA VAL A 262 -17.36 -9.33 -8.14
C VAL A 262 -16.36 -8.24 -7.80
N LEU A 263 -15.08 -8.54 -7.86
CA LEU A 263 -14.00 -7.59 -7.60
C LEU A 263 -12.86 -7.84 -8.60
N PRO A 264 -13.04 -7.45 -9.87
CA PRO A 264 -12.04 -7.70 -10.89
C PRO A 264 -10.72 -6.99 -10.54
N TYR A 265 -9.60 -7.72 -10.61
CA TYR A 265 -8.27 -7.16 -10.43
C TYR A 265 -7.56 -6.94 -11.77
N ARG A 266 -8.04 -7.57 -12.82
CA ARG A 266 -7.57 -7.35 -14.20
C ARG A 266 -8.41 -6.27 -14.85
N THR A 267 -7.78 -5.41 -15.62
CA THR A 267 -8.50 -4.53 -16.57
C THR A 267 -9.11 -5.41 -17.65
N ALA A 268 -10.33 -5.06 -18.09
CA ALA A 268 -10.87 -5.69 -19.29
C ALA A 268 -9.81 -5.58 -20.39
N GLU A 269 -9.46 -6.69 -21.01
CA GLU A 269 -8.53 -6.69 -22.15
C GLU A 269 -9.03 -5.65 -23.16
N ALA A 270 -8.19 -4.67 -23.43
CA ALA A 270 -8.47 -3.78 -24.56
C ALA A 270 -8.62 -4.66 -25.80
N ALA A 271 -9.74 -4.54 -26.51
CA ALA A 271 -10.02 -5.33 -27.70
C ALA A 271 -8.92 -5.05 -28.75
N GLY A 272 -7.90 -5.87 -28.78
CA GLY A 272 -6.76 -5.77 -29.71
C GLY A 272 -5.43 -6.24 -29.09
N PRO A 273 -4.41 -6.46 -29.91
CA PRO A 273 -3.07 -6.79 -29.42
C PRO A 273 -2.54 -5.64 -28.57
N ALA A 274 -1.86 -5.98 -27.46
CA ALA A 274 -1.22 -5.00 -26.58
C ALA A 274 -0.41 -3.99 -27.42
N GLN A 275 -0.79 -2.72 -27.38
CA GLN A 275 -0.05 -1.68 -28.10
C GLN A 275 1.31 -1.52 -27.41
N GLU A 276 2.38 -1.78 -28.16
CA GLU A 276 3.72 -1.50 -27.67
C GLU A 276 3.86 0.02 -27.47
N ALA A 277 4.07 0.45 -26.24
CA ALA A 277 4.39 1.82 -25.96
C ALA A 277 5.84 2.10 -26.38
N PRO A 278 6.12 3.11 -27.24
CA PRO A 278 7.49 3.45 -27.60
C PRO A 278 8.26 3.97 -26.41
N ALA A 279 9.53 3.57 -26.27
CA ALA A 279 10.41 4.12 -25.26
C ALA A 279 10.78 5.57 -25.64
N LEU A 280 10.14 6.54 -24.99
CA LEU A 280 10.41 7.95 -25.20
C LEU A 280 11.79 8.33 -24.65
N LYS A 281 12.47 9.21 -25.36
CA LYS A 281 13.77 9.74 -24.94
C LYS A 281 13.92 11.19 -25.37
N TYR A 282 14.05 12.07 -24.40
CA TYR A 282 14.41 13.47 -24.60
C TYR A 282 15.55 13.86 -23.67
N GLU A 283 16.69 14.22 -24.21
CA GLU A 283 17.85 14.63 -23.42
C GLU A 283 18.09 16.13 -23.60
N ALA A 284 17.94 16.90 -22.54
CA ALA A 284 18.20 18.31 -22.55
C ALA A 284 19.71 18.57 -22.65
N LEU A 285 20.16 19.20 -23.72
CA LEU A 285 21.58 19.47 -24.02
C LEU A 285 22.15 20.58 -23.14
N ASN A 286 21.31 21.53 -22.73
CA ASN A 286 21.73 22.69 -21.94
C ASN A 286 20.88 22.77 -20.65
N ARG A 287 21.53 22.56 -19.52
CA ARG A 287 20.93 22.82 -18.20
C ARG A 287 21.19 24.29 -17.86
N VAL A 288 20.15 25.10 -17.94
CA VAL A 288 20.23 26.51 -17.60
C VAL A 288 20.25 26.63 -16.08
N ALA A 289 21.25 27.30 -15.53
CA ALA A 289 21.26 27.64 -14.12
C ALA A 289 20.09 28.57 -13.80
N PRO A 290 19.43 28.41 -12.61
CA PRO A 290 18.32 29.28 -12.23
C PRO A 290 18.78 30.76 -12.21
N LYS A 291 17.93 31.66 -12.72
CA LYS A 291 18.19 33.11 -12.70
C LYS A 291 18.14 33.67 -11.27
N VAL A 292 17.54 32.94 -10.34
CA VAL A 292 17.39 33.37 -8.96
C VAL A 292 18.51 32.78 -8.11
N GLY A 293 19.48 33.61 -7.76
CA GLY A 293 20.59 33.26 -6.87
C GLY A 293 20.19 33.33 -5.39
N THR A 294 19.27 32.49 -4.96
CA THR A 294 18.82 32.44 -3.56
C THR A 294 19.40 31.19 -2.88
N ALA A 295 20.20 31.39 -1.85
CA ALA A 295 20.88 30.29 -1.13
C ALA A 295 19.90 29.31 -0.47
N LYS A 296 18.77 29.82 0.03
CA LYS A 296 17.65 29.03 0.59
C LYS A 296 16.35 29.47 -0.09
N PRO A 297 15.92 28.79 -1.16
CA PRO A 297 14.69 29.16 -1.82
C PRO A 297 13.47 28.90 -0.92
N ARG A 298 12.55 29.86 -0.86
CA ARG A 298 11.29 29.74 -0.14
C ARG A 298 10.28 28.96 -0.96
N VAL A 299 9.59 28.02 -0.29
CA VAL A 299 8.56 27.18 -0.89
C VAL A 299 7.23 27.41 -0.17
N LEU A 300 6.27 28.01 -0.87
CA LEU A 300 4.91 28.11 -0.36
C LEU A 300 4.19 26.76 -0.50
N ILE A 301 3.64 26.26 0.58
CA ILE A 301 2.81 25.05 0.63
C ILE A 301 1.40 25.45 1.07
N PRO A 302 0.47 25.79 0.16
CA PRO A 302 -0.89 26.13 0.54
C PRO A 302 -1.67 24.85 0.91
N VAL A 303 -2.36 24.90 2.04
CA VAL A 303 -3.15 23.80 2.59
C VAL A 303 -4.63 24.13 2.46
N PHE A 304 -5.35 23.35 1.68
CA PHE A 304 -6.78 23.45 1.44
C PHE A 304 -7.53 22.44 2.35
N PRO A 305 -8.82 22.64 2.63
CA PRO A 305 -9.62 21.61 3.28
C PRO A 305 -9.53 20.28 2.52
N GLY A 306 -9.10 19.22 3.22
CA GLY A 306 -8.84 17.91 2.63
C GLY A 306 -7.42 17.68 2.08
N THR A 307 -6.52 18.68 2.13
CA THR A 307 -5.09 18.48 1.84
C THR A 307 -4.45 17.56 2.89
N ASN A 308 -3.58 16.67 2.43
CA ASN A 308 -2.74 15.82 3.27
C ASN A 308 -1.27 15.94 2.86
N CYS A 309 -0.37 15.45 3.72
CA CYS A 309 1.08 15.39 3.47
C CYS A 309 1.78 16.76 3.41
N GLU A 310 1.19 17.84 3.89
CA GLU A 310 1.82 19.17 3.93
C GLU A 310 3.09 19.18 4.77
N TYR A 311 3.09 18.50 5.91
CA TYR A 311 4.29 18.39 6.76
C TYR A 311 5.36 17.48 6.17
N ASP A 312 4.97 16.40 5.49
CA ASP A 312 5.91 15.54 4.78
C ASP A 312 6.54 16.26 3.60
N SER A 313 5.74 17.04 2.89
CA SER A 313 6.17 17.92 1.80
C SER A 313 7.16 18.99 2.30
N ALA A 314 6.84 19.65 3.44
CA ALA A 314 7.72 20.63 4.06
C ALA A 314 9.06 20.00 4.44
N ARG A 315 9.05 18.84 5.12
CA ARG A 315 10.28 18.12 5.47
C ARG A 315 11.12 17.71 4.26
N ALA A 316 10.48 17.32 3.16
CA ALA A 316 11.18 16.98 1.93
C ALA A 316 11.90 18.20 1.34
N MET A 317 11.26 19.38 1.35
CA MET A 317 11.84 20.63 0.90
C MET A 317 12.98 21.11 1.81
N GLU A 318 12.83 21.01 3.14
CA GLU A 318 13.90 21.29 4.11
C GLU A 318 15.14 20.41 3.88
N ARG A 319 14.94 19.10 3.67
CA ARG A 319 16.03 18.16 3.38
C ARG A 319 16.77 18.51 2.08
N ALA A 320 16.05 19.08 1.12
CA ALA A 320 16.62 19.58 -0.13
C ALA A 320 17.29 20.96 0.03
N GLY A 321 17.27 21.58 1.21
CA GLY A 321 17.90 22.86 1.50
C GLY A 321 17.02 24.09 1.26
N ALA A 322 15.73 23.91 1.05
CA ALA A 322 14.76 24.99 0.91
C ALA A 322 14.15 25.40 2.28
N GLU A 323 13.43 26.52 2.28
CA GLU A 323 12.70 27.07 3.42
C GLU A 323 11.17 26.99 3.13
N PRO A 324 10.48 25.91 3.57
CA PRO A 324 9.05 25.76 3.33
C PRO A 324 8.24 26.63 4.27
N GLU A 325 7.15 27.18 3.76
CA GLU A 325 6.13 27.91 4.51
C GLU A 325 4.77 27.28 4.25
N VAL A 326 4.24 26.60 5.27
CA VAL A 326 2.91 25.97 5.22
C VAL A 326 1.87 27.03 5.56
N PHE A 327 0.90 27.26 4.67
CA PHE A 327 -0.16 28.24 4.86
C PHE A 327 -1.54 27.60 4.71
N VAL A 328 -2.35 27.64 5.76
CA VAL A 328 -3.71 27.09 5.77
C VAL A 328 -4.69 28.09 5.16
N ILE A 329 -5.40 27.66 4.12
CA ILE A 329 -6.46 28.43 3.48
C ILE A 329 -7.70 28.39 4.38
N ASN A 330 -8.07 29.53 4.91
CA ASN A 330 -9.26 29.67 5.73
C ASN A 330 -10.49 29.94 4.84
N ASN A 331 -11.50 29.10 4.93
CA ASN A 331 -12.66 29.09 4.04
C ASN A 331 -14.02 29.13 4.77
N LEU A 332 -14.03 29.41 6.07
CA LEU A 332 -15.27 29.36 6.87
C LEU A 332 -16.29 30.45 6.47
N THR A 333 -15.80 31.58 5.95
CA THR A 333 -16.64 32.67 5.45
C THR A 333 -16.04 33.29 4.19
N PRO A 334 -16.83 34.01 3.37
CA PRO A 334 -16.29 34.74 2.22
C PRO A 334 -15.17 35.74 2.58
N ALA A 335 -15.25 36.36 3.76
CA ALA A 335 -14.22 37.26 4.26
C ALA A 335 -12.90 36.50 4.49
N HIS A 336 -12.93 35.33 5.13
CA HIS A 336 -11.76 34.49 5.36
C HIS A 336 -11.12 34.01 4.03
N VAL A 337 -11.94 33.72 3.00
CA VAL A 337 -11.40 33.41 1.67
C VAL A 337 -10.67 34.61 1.07
N ALA A 338 -11.25 35.81 1.17
CA ALA A 338 -10.61 37.03 0.67
C ALA A 338 -9.30 37.35 1.40
N GLU A 339 -9.27 37.19 2.73
CA GLU A 339 -8.04 37.33 3.53
C GLU A 339 -6.98 36.29 3.11
N SER A 340 -7.38 35.04 2.90
CA SER A 340 -6.48 33.97 2.42
C SER A 340 -5.91 34.29 1.03
N VAL A 341 -6.75 34.82 0.11
CA VAL A 341 -6.29 35.26 -1.21
C VAL A 341 -5.25 36.38 -1.10
N ALA A 342 -5.49 37.39 -0.25
CA ALA A 342 -4.54 38.48 -0.04
C ALA A 342 -3.21 37.98 0.54
N ALA A 343 -3.28 37.13 1.54
CA ALA A 343 -2.08 36.54 2.17
C ALA A 343 -1.29 35.64 1.19
N VAL A 344 -1.95 34.76 0.48
CA VAL A 344 -1.31 33.87 -0.51
C VAL A 344 -0.66 34.67 -1.64
N LYS A 345 -1.30 35.73 -2.13
CA LYS A 345 -0.69 36.63 -3.13
C LYS A 345 0.63 37.22 -2.63
N GLU A 346 0.69 37.69 -1.39
CA GLU A 346 1.90 38.20 -0.77
C GLU A 346 2.96 37.12 -0.62
N LEU A 347 2.57 35.94 -0.11
CA LEU A 347 3.44 34.78 0.04
C LEU A 347 4.04 34.32 -1.29
N ILE A 348 3.26 34.24 -2.36
CA ILE A 348 3.76 33.96 -3.71
C ILE A 348 4.78 35.03 -4.11
N GLY A 349 4.53 36.30 -3.80
CA GLY A 349 5.42 37.41 -4.12
C GLY A 349 6.84 37.24 -3.57
N ARG A 350 7.01 36.60 -2.44
CA ARG A 350 8.31 36.37 -1.76
C ARG A 350 8.86 34.94 -1.89
N SER A 351 8.09 34.02 -2.47
CA SER A 351 8.50 32.62 -2.67
C SER A 351 9.15 32.42 -4.03
N GLN A 352 10.02 31.42 -4.14
CA GLN A 352 10.62 30.95 -5.39
C GLN A 352 9.89 29.73 -5.95
N MET A 353 9.14 29.03 -5.10
CA MET A 353 8.42 27.82 -5.48
C MET A 353 7.04 27.79 -4.82
N ILE A 354 6.10 27.10 -5.49
CA ILE A 354 4.82 26.69 -4.91
C ILE A 354 4.77 25.18 -4.99
N PHE A 355 4.43 24.52 -3.87
CA PHE A 355 4.24 23.09 -3.82
C PHE A 355 2.79 22.78 -3.41
N LEU A 356 2.03 22.14 -4.29
CA LEU A 356 0.67 21.67 -4.04
C LEU A 356 0.72 20.21 -3.58
N PRO A 357 0.46 19.91 -2.30
CA PRO A 357 0.45 18.55 -1.79
C PRO A 357 -0.72 17.71 -2.33
N GLY A 358 -0.73 16.45 -1.93
CA GLY A 358 -1.83 15.53 -2.18
C GLY A 358 -3.01 15.69 -1.21
N GLY A 359 -3.96 14.79 -1.32
CA GLY A 359 -5.18 14.74 -0.52
C GLY A 359 -6.43 14.72 -1.37
N PHE A 360 -7.53 15.23 -0.81
CA PHE A 360 -8.85 15.29 -1.44
C PHE A 360 -9.46 16.67 -1.18
N SER A 361 -8.92 17.69 -1.82
CA SER A 361 -9.32 19.09 -1.58
C SER A 361 -10.78 19.36 -1.92
N GLY A 362 -11.53 19.81 -0.91
CA GLY A 362 -12.96 20.07 -1.03
C GLY A 362 -13.82 18.81 -1.17
N GLY A 363 -13.26 17.62 -0.83
CA GLY A 363 -13.95 16.34 -0.87
C GLY A 363 -13.90 15.59 -2.21
N ASP A 364 -13.47 16.21 -3.28
CA ASP A 364 -13.28 15.66 -4.65
C ASP A 364 -14.44 14.81 -5.24
N GLU A 365 -15.59 14.73 -4.59
CA GLU A 365 -16.73 13.89 -4.96
C GLU A 365 -17.91 14.73 -5.45
N PRO A 366 -18.75 14.13 -6.31
CA PRO A 366 -18.57 12.95 -7.18
C PRO A 366 -18.00 13.30 -8.57
N GLU A 367 -17.78 14.55 -8.89
CA GLU A 367 -17.59 15.05 -10.25
C GLU A 367 -16.17 15.55 -10.54
N GLY A 368 -15.18 14.95 -9.95
CA GLY A 368 -13.78 15.21 -10.23
C GLY A 368 -13.02 15.93 -9.13
N SER A 369 -11.72 15.78 -9.22
CA SER A 369 -10.73 16.12 -8.22
C SER A 369 -10.28 17.58 -8.27
N ALA A 370 -9.70 18.08 -7.17
CA ALA A 370 -9.02 19.37 -7.03
C ALA A 370 -9.88 20.61 -7.31
N LYS A 371 -11.20 20.53 -7.16
CA LYS A 371 -12.13 21.64 -7.48
C LYS A 371 -11.83 22.91 -6.70
N PHE A 372 -11.59 22.78 -5.38
CA PHE A 372 -11.35 23.95 -4.54
C PHE A 372 -10.00 24.61 -4.83
N ILE A 373 -8.94 23.81 -5.05
CA ILE A 373 -7.63 24.34 -5.46
C ILE A 373 -7.78 25.10 -6.79
N THR A 374 -8.42 24.51 -7.79
CA THR A 374 -8.56 25.15 -9.12
C THR A 374 -9.38 26.43 -9.04
N ALA A 375 -10.48 26.46 -8.30
CA ALA A 375 -11.28 27.66 -8.10
C ALA A 375 -10.48 28.78 -7.42
N PHE A 376 -9.69 28.43 -6.38
CA PHE A 376 -8.85 29.39 -5.66
C PHE A 376 -7.75 29.98 -6.56
N PHE A 377 -7.05 29.14 -7.35
CA PHE A 377 -5.96 29.59 -8.23
C PHE A 377 -6.47 30.36 -9.46
N ARG A 378 -7.75 30.21 -9.85
CA ARG A 378 -8.39 31.04 -10.88
C ARG A 378 -8.83 32.41 -10.39
N ASN A 379 -8.68 32.71 -9.11
CA ASN A 379 -8.84 34.08 -8.64
C ASN A 379 -7.85 35.01 -9.38
N PRO A 380 -8.29 36.14 -9.97
CA PRO A 380 -7.42 36.99 -10.79
C PRO A 380 -6.14 37.44 -10.08
N ALA A 381 -6.23 37.75 -8.78
CA ALA A 381 -5.08 38.20 -8.01
C ALA A 381 -4.04 37.08 -7.81
N ILE A 382 -4.49 35.83 -7.64
CA ILE A 382 -3.62 34.63 -7.52
C ILE A 382 -3.05 34.26 -8.88
N THR A 383 -3.89 34.25 -9.93
CA THR A 383 -3.44 33.99 -11.32
C THR A 383 -2.30 34.92 -11.71
N GLU A 384 -2.44 36.23 -11.46
CA GLU A 384 -1.38 37.18 -11.79
C GLU A 384 -0.12 36.99 -10.94
N ALA A 385 -0.27 36.63 -9.66
CA ALA A 385 0.87 36.33 -8.80
C ALA A 385 1.63 35.09 -9.28
N VAL A 386 0.92 34.02 -9.70
CA VAL A 386 1.52 32.81 -10.29
C VAL A 386 2.22 33.10 -11.60
N ARG A 387 1.62 33.88 -12.49
CA ARG A 387 2.27 34.35 -13.73
C ARG A 387 3.55 35.15 -13.42
N GLY A 388 3.49 36.03 -12.42
CA GLY A 388 4.65 36.76 -11.94
C GLY A 388 5.77 35.86 -11.44
N LEU A 389 5.41 34.77 -10.71
CA LEU A 389 6.37 33.76 -10.25
C LEU A 389 7.02 33.02 -11.42
N LEU A 390 6.21 32.46 -12.31
CA LEU A 390 6.69 31.55 -13.36
C LEU A 390 7.37 32.29 -14.53
N GLN A 391 6.73 33.36 -15.03
CA GLN A 391 7.17 34.02 -16.26
C GLN A 391 8.20 35.16 -16.03
N LYS A 392 8.09 35.88 -14.89
CA LYS A 392 8.96 37.03 -14.62
C LYS A 392 10.14 36.71 -13.70
N ARG A 393 9.93 35.80 -12.73
CA ARG A 393 10.93 35.46 -11.70
C ARG A 393 11.58 34.09 -11.88
N ASP A 394 11.23 33.36 -12.94
CA ASP A 394 11.77 32.03 -13.26
C ASP A 394 11.57 31.01 -12.10
N GLY A 395 10.46 31.14 -11.39
CA GLY A 395 10.10 30.26 -10.27
C GLY A 395 9.54 28.92 -10.72
N LEU A 396 9.27 28.03 -9.76
CA LEU A 396 8.82 26.66 -10.01
C LEU A 396 7.48 26.37 -9.33
N MET A 397 6.72 25.45 -9.91
CA MET A 397 5.58 24.80 -9.27
C MET A 397 5.74 23.28 -9.30
N LEU A 398 5.34 22.62 -8.22
CA LEU A 398 5.24 21.17 -8.11
C LEU A 398 3.86 20.79 -7.60
N GLY A 399 3.24 19.77 -8.18
CA GLY A 399 1.99 19.17 -7.70
C GLY A 399 2.12 17.67 -7.56
N ILE A 400 1.71 17.16 -6.41
CA ILE A 400 1.70 15.72 -6.13
C ILE A 400 0.25 15.27 -5.96
N CYS A 401 -0.15 14.15 -6.60
CA CYS A 401 -1.48 13.55 -6.47
C CYS A 401 -2.59 14.60 -6.75
N ASN A 402 -3.36 15.00 -5.74
CA ASN A 402 -4.39 16.04 -5.88
C ASN A 402 -3.84 17.39 -6.35
N GLY A 403 -2.62 17.76 -5.91
CA GLY A 403 -1.91 18.93 -6.43
C GLY A 403 -1.55 18.79 -7.92
N PHE A 404 -1.18 17.61 -8.39
CA PHE A 404 -0.94 17.36 -9.83
C PHE A 404 -2.24 17.44 -10.64
N GLN A 405 -3.33 16.87 -10.11
CA GLN A 405 -4.66 17.04 -10.72
C GLN A 405 -5.04 18.50 -10.88
N ALA A 406 -4.75 19.33 -9.86
CA ALA A 406 -4.98 20.77 -9.93
C ALA A 406 -4.13 21.45 -11.03
N LEU A 407 -2.83 21.12 -11.13
CA LEU A 407 -1.95 21.68 -12.15
C LEU A 407 -2.43 21.35 -13.58
N ILE A 408 -2.92 20.15 -13.81
CA ILE A 408 -3.50 19.74 -15.11
C ILE A 408 -4.76 20.53 -15.39
N LYS A 409 -5.71 20.61 -14.43
CA LYS A 409 -7.00 21.29 -14.59
C LYS A 409 -6.88 22.81 -14.70
N LEU A 410 -5.79 23.38 -14.20
CA LEU A 410 -5.46 24.79 -14.38
C LEU A 410 -4.81 25.09 -15.75
N GLY A 411 -4.27 24.06 -16.42
CA GLY A 411 -3.50 24.21 -17.64
C GLY A 411 -2.00 24.51 -17.38
N LEU A 412 -1.57 24.65 -16.14
CA LEU A 412 -0.15 24.86 -15.78
C LEU A 412 0.74 23.73 -16.28
N VAL A 413 0.24 22.52 -16.20
CA VAL A 413 0.75 21.35 -16.93
C VAL A 413 -0.40 20.94 -17.87
N PRO A 414 -0.33 21.04 -19.18
CA PRO A 414 0.84 21.09 -20.08
C PRO A 414 1.15 22.45 -20.72
N PHE A 415 0.42 23.54 -20.42
CA PHE A 415 0.54 24.79 -21.19
C PHE A 415 1.49 25.81 -20.55
N GLY A 416 1.81 25.66 -19.27
CA GLY A 416 2.69 26.59 -18.54
C GLY A 416 2.01 27.89 -18.07
N ASP A 417 0.70 27.97 -18.18
CA ASP A 417 -0.12 29.10 -17.71
C ASP A 417 -1.48 28.62 -17.18
N ILE A 418 -2.13 29.46 -16.39
CA ILE A 418 -3.53 29.24 -15.98
C ILE A 418 -4.42 29.68 -17.15
N VAL A 419 -5.08 28.70 -17.76
CA VAL A 419 -5.95 28.90 -18.93
C VAL A 419 -7.38 28.45 -18.63
N GLU A 420 -8.34 28.95 -19.41
CA GLU A 420 -9.66 28.34 -19.48
C GLU A 420 -9.53 26.99 -20.19
N THR A 421 -10.13 25.96 -19.61
CA THR A 421 -10.08 24.60 -20.13
C THR A 421 -11.39 24.22 -20.80
N ASP A 422 -11.27 23.49 -21.90
CA ASP A 422 -12.36 22.93 -22.69
C ASP A 422 -12.18 21.40 -22.87
N ASP A 423 -13.06 20.78 -23.64
CA ASP A 423 -13.08 19.34 -23.89
C ASP A 423 -11.83 18.82 -24.64
N THR A 424 -11.01 19.70 -25.22
CA THR A 424 -9.78 19.36 -25.93
C THR A 424 -8.56 19.35 -25.02
N CYS A 425 -8.68 19.91 -23.83
CA CYS A 425 -7.58 20.01 -22.86
C CYS A 425 -7.27 18.65 -22.22
N PRO A 426 -6.00 18.39 -21.94
CA PRO A 426 -5.61 17.23 -21.16
C PRO A 426 -6.26 17.18 -19.79
N THR A 427 -6.56 15.99 -19.32
CA THR A 427 -7.13 15.76 -17.98
C THR A 427 -6.55 14.51 -17.33
N LEU A 428 -6.68 14.43 -16.00
CA LEU A 428 -6.55 13.18 -15.25
C LEU A 428 -7.96 12.67 -14.95
N THR A 429 -8.19 11.39 -15.22
CA THR A 429 -9.49 10.75 -15.06
C THR A 429 -9.35 9.40 -14.34
N PHE A 430 -10.49 8.72 -14.17
CA PHE A 430 -10.57 7.44 -13.47
C PHE A 430 -9.66 6.37 -14.08
N ASN A 431 -9.14 5.53 -13.19
CA ASN A 431 -8.45 4.31 -13.58
C ASN A 431 -9.35 3.44 -14.46
N THR A 432 -8.78 2.76 -15.46
CA THR A 432 -9.55 1.85 -16.34
C THR A 432 -10.18 0.68 -15.59
N ILE A 433 -9.58 0.26 -14.48
CA ILE A 433 -10.15 -0.78 -13.60
C ILE A 433 -11.38 -0.30 -12.80
N GLY A 434 -11.74 0.98 -12.88
CA GLY A 434 -12.93 1.54 -12.22
C GLY A 434 -12.87 1.66 -10.70
N ARG A 435 -11.67 1.53 -10.11
CA ARG A 435 -11.48 1.64 -8.66
C ARG A 435 -10.10 2.18 -8.30
N HIS A 436 -9.93 2.51 -7.01
CA HIS A 436 -8.64 2.90 -6.43
C HIS A 436 -7.62 1.78 -6.55
N GLN A 437 -6.38 2.13 -6.94
CA GLN A 437 -5.22 1.24 -6.93
C GLN A 437 -4.14 1.82 -6.02
N SER A 438 -3.56 0.94 -5.19
CA SER A 438 -2.44 1.26 -4.30
C SER A 438 -1.37 0.18 -4.47
N MET A 439 -0.25 0.55 -5.08
CA MET A 439 0.82 -0.40 -5.42
C MET A 439 2.16 0.28 -5.65
N LEU A 440 3.22 -0.50 -5.69
CA LEU A 440 4.52 -0.06 -6.17
C LEU A 440 4.59 -0.28 -7.68
N VAL A 441 4.96 0.77 -8.41
CA VAL A 441 5.15 0.73 -9.86
C VAL A 441 6.57 1.15 -10.21
N ARG A 442 7.02 0.77 -11.40
CA ARG A 442 8.28 1.24 -11.96
C ARG A 442 8.03 2.34 -12.98
N THR A 443 8.79 3.42 -12.88
CA THR A 443 8.78 4.51 -13.85
C THR A 443 10.17 4.69 -14.43
N ARG A 444 10.23 4.89 -15.73
CA ARG A 444 11.45 5.19 -16.48
C ARG A 444 11.47 6.66 -16.82
N VAL A 445 12.57 7.33 -16.57
CA VAL A 445 12.77 8.73 -17.00
C VAL A 445 12.76 8.79 -18.52
N ALA A 446 11.79 9.51 -19.07
CA ALA A 446 11.65 9.76 -20.51
C ALA A 446 12.33 11.07 -20.92
N SER A 447 12.32 12.08 -20.04
CA SER A 447 12.92 13.40 -20.26
C SER A 447 13.55 13.95 -18.97
N ASN A 448 14.69 14.57 -19.09
CA ASN A 448 15.35 15.32 -18.02
C ASN A 448 15.28 16.84 -18.24
N LEU A 449 14.36 17.30 -19.07
CA LEU A 449 14.14 18.74 -19.34
C LEU A 449 13.69 19.50 -18.09
N SER A 450 12.79 18.88 -17.31
CA SER A 450 12.28 19.48 -16.08
C SER A 450 13.39 19.70 -15.06
N PRO A 451 13.46 20.89 -14.39
CA PRO A 451 14.40 21.14 -13.29
C PRO A 451 14.33 20.10 -12.18
N TRP A 452 13.17 19.51 -11.95
CA TRP A 452 12.98 18.44 -10.97
C TRP A 452 13.70 17.12 -11.29
N LEU A 453 14.05 16.90 -12.58
CA LEU A 453 14.74 15.71 -13.07
C LEU A 453 16.15 15.96 -13.59
N GLN A 454 16.71 17.15 -13.33
CA GLN A 454 18.00 17.56 -13.88
C GLN A 454 19.21 16.66 -13.51
N TYR A 455 19.10 15.91 -12.42
CA TYR A 455 20.14 14.96 -11.97
C TYR A 455 19.90 13.52 -12.43
N THR A 456 18.85 13.27 -13.20
CA THR A 456 18.55 11.98 -13.79
C THR A 456 18.98 11.91 -15.25
N LYS A 457 19.00 10.69 -15.80
CA LYS A 457 19.26 10.44 -17.22
C LYS A 457 18.03 9.76 -17.84
N PRO A 458 17.67 10.10 -19.09
CA PRO A 458 16.67 9.33 -19.81
C PRO A 458 17.05 7.85 -19.86
N GLY A 459 16.17 6.99 -19.35
CA GLY A 459 16.41 5.57 -19.17
C GLY A 459 16.59 5.11 -17.73
N ASP A 460 16.87 6.00 -16.78
CA ASP A 460 16.89 5.65 -15.35
C ASP A 460 15.53 5.14 -14.91
N VAL A 461 15.51 4.05 -14.13
CA VAL A 461 14.28 3.42 -13.64
C VAL A 461 14.19 3.58 -12.12
N HIS A 462 13.03 4.05 -11.68
CA HIS A 462 12.73 4.26 -10.27
C HIS A 462 11.49 3.47 -9.88
N THR A 463 11.47 2.93 -8.66
CA THR A 463 10.27 2.35 -8.08
C THR A 463 9.59 3.40 -7.22
N VAL A 464 8.33 3.68 -7.49
CA VAL A 464 7.52 4.68 -6.79
C VAL A 464 6.20 4.07 -6.35
N ALA A 465 5.65 4.57 -5.24
CA ALA A 465 4.32 4.20 -4.80
C ALA A 465 3.27 5.03 -5.56
N VAL A 466 2.22 4.38 -6.03
CA VAL A 466 1.01 5.03 -6.52
C VAL A 466 -0.17 4.65 -5.63
N SER A 467 -1.09 5.59 -5.41
CA SER A 467 -2.32 5.38 -4.66
C SER A 467 -3.35 6.39 -5.17
N HIS A 468 -4.18 5.97 -6.11
CA HIS A 468 -5.15 6.86 -6.76
C HIS A 468 -6.32 6.11 -7.40
N GLY A 469 -7.49 6.76 -7.44
CA GLY A 469 -8.64 6.37 -8.26
C GLY A 469 -8.67 7.12 -9.61
N GLU A 470 -8.09 8.34 -9.65
CA GLU A 470 -8.01 9.23 -10.81
C GLU A 470 -6.56 9.61 -11.11
N GLY A 471 -5.83 8.73 -11.77
CA GLY A 471 -4.43 8.94 -12.13
C GLY A 471 -4.14 8.75 -13.62
N ARG A 472 -5.16 8.46 -14.43
CA ARG A 472 -5.03 8.24 -15.87
C ARG A 472 -4.99 9.56 -16.63
N PHE A 473 -3.85 9.89 -17.23
CA PHE A 473 -3.69 11.04 -18.11
C PHE A 473 -4.31 10.75 -19.48
N VAL A 474 -5.18 11.65 -19.93
CA VAL A 474 -5.85 11.57 -21.24
C VAL A 474 -5.65 12.89 -21.98
N ALA A 475 -5.26 12.80 -23.23
CA ALA A 475 -5.12 13.95 -24.14
C ALA A 475 -5.34 13.51 -25.59
N GLY A 476 -5.71 14.44 -26.45
CA GLY A 476 -5.78 14.21 -27.89
C GLY A 476 -4.41 13.93 -28.51
N ALA A 477 -4.38 13.17 -29.62
CA ALA A 477 -3.14 12.74 -30.28
C ALA A 477 -2.20 13.91 -30.62
N GLU A 478 -2.74 15.01 -31.16
CA GLU A 478 -1.95 16.21 -31.49
C GLU A 478 -1.25 16.80 -30.26
N THR A 479 -1.96 16.86 -29.14
CA THR A 479 -1.41 17.35 -27.87
C THR A 479 -0.33 16.40 -27.35
N LEU A 480 -0.55 15.08 -27.39
CA LEU A 480 0.46 14.09 -27.01
C LEU A 480 1.73 14.22 -27.86
N ASP A 481 1.59 14.32 -29.18
CA ASP A 481 2.73 14.50 -30.08
C ASP A 481 3.53 15.78 -29.75
N ARG A 482 2.84 16.86 -29.44
CA ARG A 482 3.48 18.13 -29.02
C ARG A 482 4.23 17.95 -27.70
N LEU A 483 3.63 17.31 -26.71
CA LEU A 483 4.25 17.07 -25.40
C LEU A 483 5.51 16.21 -25.53
N VAL A 484 5.44 15.16 -26.37
CA VAL A 484 6.62 14.31 -26.68
C VAL A 484 7.73 15.10 -27.35
N LYS A 485 7.42 15.83 -28.42
CA LYS A 485 8.40 16.65 -29.15
C LYS A 485 9.07 17.71 -28.29
N ASN A 486 8.32 18.30 -27.35
CA ASN A 486 8.81 19.33 -26.45
C ASN A 486 9.55 18.77 -25.23
N GLY A 487 9.64 17.45 -25.05
CA GLY A 487 10.27 16.82 -23.88
C GLY A 487 9.49 17.01 -22.59
N GLN A 488 8.17 17.24 -22.67
CA GLN A 488 7.30 17.48 -21.52
C GLN A 488 6.79 16.19 -20.86
N ILE A 489 6.99 15.02 -21.50
CA ILE A 489 6.72 13.72 -20.88
C ILE A 489 7.93 13.35 -20.02
N ALA A 490 7.76 13.49 -18.71
CA ALA A 490 8.86 13.31 -17.76
C ALA A 490 9.22 11.83 -17.53
N THR A 491 8.20 10.98 -17.33
CA THR A 491 8.37 9.55 -17.05
C THR A 491 7.35 8.71 -17.80
N GLN A 492 7.64 7.42 -17.94
CA GLN A 492 6.74 6.40 -18.46
C GLN A 492 6.68 5.21 -17.50
N TYR A 493 5.53 4.58 -17.36
CA TYR A 493 5.42 3.29 -16.69
C TYR A 493 6.18 2.21 -17.46
N VAL A 494 6.84 1.31 -16.73
CA VAL A 494 7.60 0.20 -17.30
C VAL A 494 7.33 -1.09 -16.52
N ASP A 495 7.46 -2.22 -17.22
CA ASP A 495 7.42 -3.55 -16.62
C ASP A 495 8.67 -3.85 -15.78
N LEU A 496 8.76 -5.07 -15.24
CA LEU A 496 9.90 -5.51 -14.43
C LEU A 496 11.21 -5.58 -15.22
N SER A 497 11.15 -5.64 -16.56
CA SER A 497 12.33 -5.60 -17.44
C SER A 497 12.76 -4.18 -17.81
N GLY A 498 11.98 -3.15 -17.45
CA GLY A 498 12.21 -1.77 -17.82
C GLY A 498 11.66 -1.37 -19.19
N LYS A 499 10.85 -2.23 -19.84
CA LYS A 499 10.17 -1.92 -21.10
C LYS A 499 8.90 -1.11 -20.84
N PRO A 500 8.63 -0.02 -21.59
CA PRO A 500 7.37 0.73 -21.44
C PRO A 500 6.14 -0.15 -21.62
N THR A 501 5.15 0.01 -20.77
CA THR A 501 3.90 -0.74 -20.77
C THR A 501 2.71 0.19 -20.68
N MET A 502 1.56 -0.27 -21.19
CA MET A 502 0.26 0.37 -21.05
C MET A 502 -0.60 -0.31 -19.98
N ASP A 503 -0.10 -1.40 -19.38
CA ASP A 503 -0.79 -2.18 -18.34
C ASP A 503 -0.52 -1.64 -16.94
#